data_d3a2006d24ed4c5ff8347a21f8dfc9bb
#
_entry.id   d3a2006d24ed4c5ff8347a21f8dfc9bb
#
_cell.length_a   1.000
_cell.length_b   1.000
_cell.length_c   1.000
_cell.angle_alpha   90.00
_cell.angle_beta   90.00
_cell.angle_gamma   90.00
#
_symmetry.space_group_name_H-M   'P 1'
#
loop_
_entity.id
_entity.type
_entity.pdbx_description
1 polymer ?
#
loop_
_entity_poly.entity_id
_entity_poly.type
_entity_poly.pdbx_seq_one_letter_code
_entity_poly.pdbx_strand_id
1 'polypeptide(L)'
;MSPPSQPTGTIDRRPAPLPEDSALELALAAHGIPTPQVRKLVRLAAAQPGDDCAATLAHALAQLYLFNPLGVTAGRFFFVGAPGVGKTLAIAKLAAQAKTCGCAVRLVTSDGARRVGIDQLRHFATTLGIEIEIAADTAALDALDVRTGAVTLIDSAGINPYSPSERTALEALATAARAEPVLVLAAGGDPADTVETAHVFRDLGCQRFIVTRLDIVQRLGSVMAVPEALGIAFAEGLSATALGQGVETFTAESLAARLLQSR
;
A
#
# COMPACT_ATOMS: atom_id res chain seq x y z
N MET A 1 -13.31 -71.26 -10.62
CA MET A 1 -12.68 -70.16 -11.38
C MET A 1 -12.99 -68.84 -10.62
N SER A 2 -12.02 -68.39 -9.86
CA SER A 2 -12.14 -67.10 -9.11
C SER A 2 -11.64 -65.97 -10.00
N PRO A 3 -12.26 -64.73 -9.98
CA PRO A 3 -11.80 -63.60 -10.77
C PRO A 3 -10.54 -62.99 -10.15
N PRO A 4 -9.69 -62.36 -10.95
CA PRO A 4 -8.46 -61.74 -10.45
C PRO A 4 -8.77 -60.43 -9.74
N SER A 5 -8.14 -60.28 -8.57
CA SER A 5 -8.13 -59.06 -7.77
C SER A 5 -7.37 -57.93 -8.50
N GLN A 6 -8.04 -56.80 -8.68
CA GLN A 6 -7.42 -55.54 -9.17
C GLN A 6 -6.54 -54.91 -8.08
N PRO A 7 -5.36 -54.38 -8.41
CA PRO A 7 -4.57 -53.63 -7.47
C PRO A 7 -5.15 -52.21 -7.31
N THR A 8 -5.64 -51.87 -6.12
CA THR A 8 -5.94 -50.51 -5.70
C THR A 8 -4.64 -49.75 -5.47
N GLY A 9 -4.13 -49.16 -6.54
CA GLY A 9 -3.02 -48.20 -6.42
C GLY A 9 -3.53 -46.89 -5.80
N THR A 10 -3.21 -46.69 -4.54
CA THR A 10 -3.37 -45.38 -3.88
C THR A 10 -2.40 -44.40 -4.55
N ILE A 11 -2.93 -43.48 -5.35
CA ILE A 11 -2.12 -42.39 -5.92
C ILE A 11 -1.70 -41.50 -4.75
N ASP A 12 -0.45 -41.63 -4.33
CA ASP A 12 0.18 -40.72 -3.37
C ASP A 12 0.28 -39.32 -4.02
N ARG A 13 -0.67 -38.44 -3.67
CA ARG A 13 -0.73 -37.06 -4.13
C ARG A 13 0.17 -36.14 -3.29
N ARG A 14 1.32 -36.58 -2.87
CA ARG A 14 2.32 -35.64 -2.35
C ARG A 14 2.80 -34.76 -3.49
N PRO A 15 2.70 -33.40 -3.37
CA PRO A 15 3.30 -32.54 -4.37
C PRO A 15 4.79 -32.86 -4.47
N ALA A 16 5.30 -32.91 -5.68
CA ALA A 16 6.73 -33.06 -5.92
C ALA A 16 7.52 -32.04 -5.12
N PRO A 17 8.69 -32.39 -4.54
CA PRO A 17 9.55 -31.40 -3.92
C PRO A 17 9.86 -30.33 -4.98
N LEU A 18 9.62 -29.05 -4.61
CA LEU A 18 9.97 -27.92 -5.46
C LEU A 18 11.49 -28.01 -5.72
N PRO A 19 11.96 -27.84 -6.97
CA PRO A 19 13.39 -27.76 -7.25
C PRO A 19 13.97 -26.64 -6.38
N GLU A 20 15.01 -26.96 -5.64
CA GLU A 20 15.80 -25.97 -4.89
C GLU A 20 16.26 -24.94 -5.92
N ASP A 21 16.00 -23.62 -5.67
CA ASP A 21 16.36 -22.50 -6.53
C ASP A 21 15.58 -22.37 -7.86
N SER A 22 14.27 -22.42 -7.82
CA SER A 22 13.47 -22.00 -9.00
C SER A 22 13.72 -20.53 -9.33
N ALA A 23 13.70 -20.19 -10.64
CA ALA A 23 13.90 -18.79 -11.08
C ALA A 23 12.97 -17.80 -10.38
N LEU A 24 11.74 -18.23 -10.06
CA LEU A 24 10.77 -17.47 -9.28
C LEU A 24 11.24 -17.25 -7.84
N GLU A 25 11.78 -18.29 -7.18
CA GLU A 25 12.30 -18.17 -5.81
C GLU A 25 13.46 -17.17 -5.73
N LEU A 26 14.39 -17.26 -6.68
CA LEU A 26 15.51 -16.31 -6.79
C LEU A 26 15.03 -14.89 -7.04
N ALA A 27 14.05 -14.68 -7.92
CA ALA A 27 13.48 -13.36 -8.19
C ALA A 27 12.85 -12.75 -6.94
N LEU A 28 12.01 -13.51 -6.23
CA LEU A 28 11.36 -13.04 -5.01
C LEU A 28 12.37 -12.78 -3.86
N ALA A 29 13.34 -13.68 -3.67
CA ALA A 29 14.40 -13.51 -2.68
C ALA A 29 15.26 -12.27 -2.95
N ALA A 30 15.52 -11.96 -4.22
CA ALA A 30 16.26 -10.76 -4.62
C ALA A 30 15.57 -9.45 -4.18
N HIS A 31 14.24 -9.44 -4.01
CA HIS A 31 13.50 -8.34 -3.41
C HIS A 31 13.65 -8.21 -1.89
N GLY A 32 14.32 -9.16 -1.23
CA GLY A 32 14.44 -9.20 0.23
C GLY A 32 13.13 -9.62 0.91
N ILE A 33 12.28 -10.36 0.21
CA ILE A 33 11.06 -10.94 0.78
C ILE A 33 11.48 -12.03 1.78
N PRO A 34 10.89 -12.09 2.98
CA PRO A 34 11.22 -13.12 3.97
C PRO A 34 11.06 -14.54 3.41
N THR A 35 12.01 -15.42 3.66
CA THR A 35 12.04 -16.78 3.10
C THR A 35 10.75 -17.59 3.30
N PRO A 36 10.07 -17.55 4.46
CA PRO A 36 8.79 -18.26 4.62
C PRO A 36 7.72 -17.77 3.64
N GLN A 37 7.67 -16.46 3.39
CA GLN A 37 6.74 -15.84 2.45
C GLN A 37 7.07 -16.19 0.99
N VAL A 38 8.36 -16.18 0.62
CA VAL A 38 8.83 -16.65 -0.70
C VAL A 38 8.37 -18.07 -0.95
N ARG A 39 8.63 -18.99 -0.02
CA ARG A 39 8.22 -20.41 -0.16
C ARG A 39 6.70 -20.58 -0.30
N LYS A 40 5.93 -19.76 0.40
CA LYS A 40 4.46 -19.77 0.31
C LYS A 40 3.99 -19.33 -1.08
N LEU A 41 4.55 -18.24 -1.60
CA LEU A 41 4.24 -17.72 -2.94
C LEU A 41 4.63 -18.74 -4.03
N VAL A 42 5.85 -19.27 -3.99
CA VAL A 42 6.33 -20.25 -4.97
C VAL A 42 5.46 -21.51 -4.97
N ARG A 43 5.08 -22.01 -3.80
CA ARG A 43 4.18 -23.18 -3.68
C ARG A 43 2.82 -22.93 -4.31
N LEU A 44 2.23 -21.75 -4.05
CA LEU A 44 0.92 -21.40 -4.60
C LEU A 44 1.00 -21.16 -6.10
N ALA A 45 2.05 -20.53 -6.61
CA ALA A 45 2.27 -20.35 -8.03
C ALA A 45 2.44 -21.71 -8.75
N ALA A 46 3.24 -22.63 -8.19
CA ALA A 46 3.45 -23.96 -8.75
C ALA A 46 2.19 -24.86 -8.74
N ALA A 47 1.20 -24.55 -7.91
CA ALA A 47 -0.08 -25.26 -7.89
C ALA A 47 -1.03 -24.80 -8.99
N GLN A 48 -0.71 -23.71 -9.70
CA GLN A 48 -1.54 -23.18 -10.79
C GLN A 48 -1.18 -23.87 -12.12
N PRO A 49 -2.19 -24.17 -12.97
CA PRO A 49 -1.91 -24.64 -14.32
C PRO A 49 -1.39 -23.49 -15.20
N GLY A 50 -0.36 -23.76 -15.98
CA GLY A 50 0.21 -22.80 -16.97
C GLY A 50 1.70 -22.58 -16.79
N ASP A 51 2.35 -22.16 -17.86
CA ASP A 51 3.79 -21.92 -17.93
C ASP A 51 4.15 -20.43 -17.80
N ASP A 52 3.16 -19.53 -17.74
CA ASP A 52 3.39 -18.11 -17.55
C ASP A 52 3.62 -17.80 -16.05
N CYS A 53 4.90 -17.56 -15.74
CA CYS A 53 5.35 -17.24 -14.39
C CYS A 53 4.67 -15.97 -13.83
N ALA A 54 4.37 -14.97 -14.65
CA ALA A 54 3.72 -13.75 -14.22
C ALA A 54 2.26 -14.02 -13.83
N ALA A 55 1.54 -14.79 -14.64
CA ALA A 55 0.15 -15.15 -14.36
C ALA A 55 0.02 -16.04 -13.13
N THR A 56 0.89 -17.05 -12.98
CA THR A 56 0.87 -17.94 -11.81
C THR A 56 1.23 -17.21 -10.52
N LEU A 57 2.22 -16.29 -10.57
CA LEU A 57 2.56 -15.42 -9.43
C LEU A 57 1.42 -14.46 -9.10
N ALA A 58 0.80 -13.82 -10.09
CA ALA A 58 -0.34 -12.94 -9.86
C ALA A 58 -1.50 -13.69 -9.16
N HIS A 59 -1.78 -14.91 -9.61
CA HIS A 59 -2.78 -15.74 -8.95
C HIS A 59 -2.43 -16.07 -7.48
N ALA A 60 -1.17 -16.41 -7.20
CA ALA A 60 -0.69 -16.64 -5.84
C ALA A 60 -0.82 -15.38 -4.95
N LEU A 61 -0.48 -14.21 -5.51
CA LEU A 61 -0.62 -12.93 -4.82
C LEU A 61 -2.09 -12.60 -4.51
N ALA A 62 -3.00 -12.81 -5.47
CA ALA A 62 -4.44 -12.59 -5.29
C ALA A 62 -5.07 -13.52 -4.24
N GLN A 63 -4.51 -14.74 -4.05
CA GLN A 63 -4.96 -15.63 -2.99
C GLN A 63 -4.50 -15.21 -1.59
N LEU A 64 -3.35 -14.53 -1.49
CA LEU A 64 -2.73 -14.21 -0.21
C LEU A 64 -3.02 -12.79 0.27
N TYR A 65 -3.15 -11.85 -0.64
CA TYR A 65 -3.20 -10.43 -0.31
C TYR A 65 -4.44 -9.75 -0.84
N LEU A 66 -4.86 -8.73 -0.13
CA LEU A 66 -5.97 -7.86 -0.51
C LEU A 66 -5.44 -6.69 -1.34
N PHE A 67 -6.16 -6.34 -2.39
CA PHE A 67 -5.93 -5.18 -3.23
C PHE A 67 -7.18 -4.31 -3.20
N ASN A 68 -7.05 -3.09 -2.67
CA ASN A 68 -8.15 -2.17 -2.49
C ASN A 68 -7.71 -0.73 -2.79
N PRO A 69 -7.65 -0.34 -4.08
CA PRO A 69 -7.24 0.99 -4.48
C PRO A 69 -8.20 2.06 -3.94
N LEU A 70 -7.69 3.27 -3.73
CA LEU A 70 -8.49 4.40 -3.21
C LEU A 70 -9.60 4.82 -4.14
N GLY A 71 -9.37 4.69 -5.45
CA GLY A 71 -10.35 5.10 -6.44
C GLY A 71 -10.76 6.57 -6.23
N VAL A 72 -9.82 7.51 -6.37
CA VAL A 72 -9.94 8.93 -6.01
C VAL A 72 -11.02 9.72 -6.78
N THR A 73 -12.20 9.15 -6.89
CA THR A 73 -13.38 9.78 -7.52
C THR A 73 -14.33 10.40 -6.49
N ALA A 74 -14.36 9.85 -5.28
CA ALA A 74 -15.13 10.34 -4.15
C ALA A 74 -14.55 9.77 -2.86
N GLY A 75 -14.90 10.36 -1.72
CA GLY A 75 -14.47 9.87 -0.41
C GLY A 75 -13.68 10.91 0.39
N ARG A 76 -13.34 10.54 1.61
CA ARG A 76 -12.59 11.37 2.52
C ARG A 76 -11.50 10.52 3.15
N PHE A 77 -10.24 10.89 2.91
CA PHE A 77 -9.07 10.10 3.27
C PHE A 77 -8.12 10.92 4.15
N PHE A 78 -7.67 10.32 5.25
CA PHE A 78 -6.73 10.90 6.19
C PHE A 78 -5.40 10.16 6.10
N PHE A 79 -4.37 10.80 5.51
CA PHE A 79 -3.10 10.14 5.24
C PHE A 79 -2.19 10.18 6.45
N VAL A 80 -1.77 9.01 6.92
CA VAL A 80 -0.94 8.83 8.11
C VAL A 80 0.36 8.09 7.77
N GLY A 81 1.36 8.19 8.65
CA GLY A 81 2.65 7.50 8.49
C GLY A 81 3.79 8.28 9.12
N ALA A 82 4.97 7.65 9.17
CA ALA A 82 6.18 8.23 9.73
C ALA A 82 6.63 9.52 9.01
N PRO A 83 7.51 10.33 9.62
CA PRO A 83 8.09 11.48 8.94
C PRO A 83 8.88 11.07 7.69
N GLY A 84 8.79 11.86 6.63
CA GLY A 84 9.58 11.67 5.41
C GLY A 84 9.15 10.51 4.49
N VAL A 85 8.07 9.78 4.78
CA VAL A 85 7.57 8.68 3.91
C VAL A 85 6.91 9.18 2.62
N GLY A 86 6.69 10.47 2.45
CA GLY A 86 6.14 11.04 1.21
C GLY A 86 4.63 11.28 1.21
N LYS A 87 3.98 11.43 2.38
CA LYS A 87 2.53 11.69 2.49
C LYS A 87 2.06 12.86 1.64
N THR A 88 2.66 14.03 1.82
CA THR A 88 2.28 15.26 1.10
C THR A 88 2.42 15.10 -0.42
N LEU A 89 3.48 14.41 -0.89
CA LEU A 89 3.64 14.11 -2.31
C LEU A 89 2.61 13.10 -2.81
N ALA A 90 2.29 12.08 -2.00
CA ALA A 90 1.24 11.11 -2.31
C ALA A 90 -0.11 11.80 -2.52
N ILE A 91 -0.49 12.68 -1.61
CA ILE A 91 -1.71 13.48 -1.68
C ILE A 91 -1.74 14.34 -2.95
N ALA A 92 -0.63 15.03 -3.25
CA ALA A 92 -0.54 15.87 -4.44
C ALA A 92 -0.72 15.08 -5.74
N LYS A 93 -0.16 13.87 -5.82
CA LYS A 93 -0.30 12.97 -6.99
C LYS A 93 -1.73 12.45 -7.14
N LEU A 94 -2.34 12.03 -6.03
CA LEU A 94 -3.73 11.57 -6.02
C LEU A 94 -4.70 12.69 -6.37
N ALA A 95 -4.43 13.92 -5.89
CA ALA A 95 -5.19 15.10 -6.27
C ALA A 95 -5.10 15.40 -7.77
N ALA A 96 -3.88 15.29 -8.33
CA ALA A 96 -3.67 15.46 -9.77
C ALA A 96 -4.43 14.41 -10.60
N GLN A 97 -4.39 13.14 -10.16
CA GLN A 97 -5.13 12.05 -10.79
C GLN A 97 -6.64 12.30 -10.73
N ALA A 98 -7.18 12.66 -9.56
CA ALA A 98 -8.61 12.97 -9.41
C ALA A 98 -9.05 14.10 -10.33
N LYS A 99 -8.26 15.17 -10.45
CA LYS A 99 -8.53 16.26 -11.40
C LYS A 99 -8.51 15.80 -12.85
N THR A 100 -7.58 14.94 -13.22
CA THR A 100 -7.53 14.39 -14.59
C THR A 100 -8.78 13.57 -14.91
N CYS A 101 -9.35 12.92 -13.89
CA CYS A 101 -10.64 12.20 -13.99
C CYS A 101 -11.86 13.15 -13.93
N GLY A 102 -11.67 14.45 -13.86
CA GLY A 102 -12.77 15.42 -13.77
C GLY A 102 -13.42 15.52 -12.39
N CYS A 103 -12.82 14.97 -11.35
CA CYS A 103 -13.38 14.97 -10.01
C CYS A 103 -13.08 16.28 -9.28
N ALA A 104 -14.02 16.75 -8.48
CA ALA A 104 -13.78 17.84 -7.55
C ALA A 104 -12.85 17.36 -6.42
N VAL A 105 -11.82 18.14 -6.12
CA VAL A 105 -10.81 17.80 -5.11
C VAL A 105 -10.78 18.89 -4.03
N ARG A 106 -10.75 18.45 -2.78
CA ARG A 106 -10.52 19.28 -1.61
C ARG A 106 -9.22 18.83 -0.93
N LEU A 107 -8.30 19.74 -0.73
CA LEU A 107 -7.06 19.51 -0.01
C LEU A 107 -7.12 20.16 1.37
N VAL A 108 -6.84 19.37 2.39
CA VAL A 108 -6.82 19.81 3.78
C VAL A 108 -5.48 19.43 4.39
N THR A 109 -4.92 20.24 5.25
CA THR A 109 -3.79 19.85 6.10
C THR A 109 -4.15 20.00 7.57
N SER A 110 -3.83 18.97 8.35
CA SER A 110 -3.88 19.00 9.81
C SER A 110 -2.49 19.27 10.44
N ASP A 111 -1.44 19.39 9.62
CA ASP A 111 -0.09 19.74 10.09
C ASP A 111 0.05 21.26 10.28
N GLY A 112 -0.63 21.81 11.28
CA GLY A 112 -0.58 23.25 11.58
C GLY A 112 0.75 23.76 12.14
N ALA A 113 1.60 22.87 12.64
CA ALA A 113 2.84 23.21 13.31
C ALA A 113 4.06 23.32 12.38
N ARG A 114 4.06 22.60 11.27
CA ARG A 114 5.23 22.50 10.36
C ARG A 114 5.02 23.33 9.11
N ARG A 115 5.51 24.57 9.11
CA ARG A 115 5.43 25.47 7.94
C ARG A 115 5.92 24.82 6.65
N VAL A 116 6.98 24.01 6.71
CA VAL A 116 7.55 23.36 5.53
C VAL A 116 6.55 22.40 4.87
N GLY A 117 5.78 21.62 5.63
CA GLY A 117 4.75 20.73 5.10
C GLY A 117 3.61 21.50 4.42
N ILE A 118 3.15 22.58 5.08
CA ILE A 118 2.11 23.44 4.53
C ILE A 118 2.58 24.11 3.23
N ASP A 119 3.80 24.65 3.20
CA ASP A 119 4.33 25.33 2.02
C ASP A 119 4.53 24.36 0.85
N GLN A 120 4.95 23.13 1.13
CA GLN A 120 5.05 22.08 0.11
C GLN A 120 3.67 21.72 -0.46
N LEU A 121 2.68 21.49 0.38
CA LEU A 121 1.32 21.18 -0.08
C LEU A 121 0.72 22.38 -0.84
N ARG A 122 0.96 23.60 -0.38
CA ARG A 122 0.51 24.84 -1.05
C ARG A 122 1.13 24.98 -2.44
N HIS A 123 2.41 24.68 -2.59
CA HIS A 123 3.08 24.71 -3.89
C HIS A 123 2.40 23.74 -4.88
N PHE A 124 2.13 22.51 -4.46
CA PHE A 124 1.42 21.54 -5.30
C PHE A 124 -0.01 21.97 -5.60
N ALA A 125 -0.74 22.45 -4.59
CA ALA A 125 -2.10 22.93 -4.74
C ALA A 125 -2.21 24.09 -5.74
N THR A 126 -1.28 25.04 -5.67
CA THR A 126 -1.20 26.16 -6.63
C THR A 126 -0.99 25.65 -8.05
N THR A 127 -0.07 24.70 -8.25
CA THR A 127 0.20 24.07 -9.55
C THR A 127 -1.05 23.36 -10.10
N LEU A 128 -1.85 22.78 -9.23
CA LEU A 128 -3.09 22.08 -9.60
C LEU A 128 -4.31 23.01 -9.67
N GLY A 129 -4.19 24.28 -9.29
CA GLY A 129 -5.33 25.20 -9.19
C GLY A 129 -6.36 24.75 -8.15
N ILE A 130 -5.89 24.27 -6.99
CA ILE A 130 -6.71 23.82 -5.86
C ILE A 130 -6.37 24.69 -4.65
N GLU A 131 -7.38 25.12 -3.91
CA GLU A 131 -7.16 25.80 -2.62
C GLU A 131 -6.91 24.78 -1.52
N ILE A 132 -6.05 25.11 -0.56
CA ILE A 132 -5.82 24.30 0.64
C ILE A 132 -6.58 24.87 1.82
N GLU A 133 -7.14 23.99 2.63
CA GLU A 133 -7.72 24.33 3.92
C GLU A 133 -6.77 23.89 5.04
N ILE A 134 -6.65 24.70 6.08
CA ILE A 134 -5.85 24.36 7.26
C ILE A 134 -6.82 24.04 8.39
N ALA A 135 -6.79 22.79 8.87
CA ALA A 135 -7.58 22.31 9.99
C ALA A 135 -6.62 21.68 11.01
N ALA A 136 -5.93 22.51 11.78
CA ALA A 136 -4.78 22.10 12.60
C ALA A 136 -5.14 21.40 13.91
N ASP A 137 -6.43 21.37 14.28
CA ASP A 137 -6.90 20.77 15.51
C ASP A 137 -8.20 19.96 15.29
N THR A 138 -8.62 19.25 16.31
CA THR A 138 -9.83 18.42 16.26
C THR A 138 -11.10 19.20 15.99
N ALA A 139 -11.22 20.41 16.52
CA ALA A 139 -12.41 21.25 16.35
C ALA A 139 -12.52 21.73 14.89
N ALA A 140 -11.41 22.14 14.29
CA ALA A 140 -11.36 22.53 12.89
C ALA A 140 -11.64 21.34 11.94
N LEU A 141 -11.12 20.13 12.25
CA LEU A 141 -11.39 18.92 11.46
C LEU A 141 -12.86 18.49 11.57
N ASP A 142 -13.44 18.53 12.76
CA ASP A 142 -14.85 18.17 13.01
C ASP A 142 -15.81 19.17 12.31
N ALA A 143 -15.42 20.44 12.24
CA ALA A 143 -16.20 21.49 11.57
C ALA A 143 -16.18 21.39 10.03
N LEU A 144 -15.30 20.56 9.44
CA LEU A 144 -15.27 20.39 8.00
C LEU A 144 -16.58 19.77 7.49
N ASP A 145 -17.26 20.45 6.59
CA ASP A 145 -18.48 19.94 5.94
C ASP A 145 -18.18 18.70 5.09
N VAL A 146 -19.20 17.85 4.93
CA VAL A 146 -19.13 16.72 4.02
C VAL A 146 -19.56 17.20 2.62
N ARG A 147 -18.60 17.23 1.69
CA ARG A 147 -18.90 17.59 0.28
C ARG A 147 -19.19 16.32 -0.52
N THR A 148 -20.44 16.14 -0.89
CA THR A 148 -20.83 15.05 -1.79
C THR A 148 -20.28 15.28 -3.19
N GLY A 149 -19.78 14.23 -3.83
CA GLY A 149 -19.24 14.31 -5.20
C GLY A 149 -17.83 14.89 -5.31
N ALA A 150 -17.16 15.13 -4.19
CA ALA A 150 -15.75 15.52 -4.15
C ALA A 150 -14.89 14.51 -3.38
N VAL A 151 -13.63 14.37 -3.78
CA VAL A 151 -12.64 13.67 -2.97
C VAL A 151 -11.96 14.65 -2.01
N THR A 152 -11.95 14.32 -0.72
CA THR A 152 -11.25 15.11 0.31
C THR A 152 -9.99 14.36 0.74
N LEU A 153 -8.83 14.96 0.54
CA LEU A 153 -7.53 14.41 0.89
C LEU A 153 -6.95 15.25 2.04
N ILE A 154 -6.70 14.62 3.18
CA ILE A 154 -6.27 15.28 4.41
C ILE A 154 -4.83 14.84 4.72
N ASP A 155 -3.89 15.79 4.67
CA ASP A 155 -2.48 15.58 5.03
C ASP A 155 -2.30 15.69 6.54
N SER A 156 -1.67 14.70 7.16
CA SER A 156 -1.32 14.75 8.57
C SER A 156 0.19 14.97 8.78
N ALA A 157 0.54 15.50 9.94
CA ALA A 157 1.92 15.48 10.40
C ALA A 157 2.46 14.03 10.42
N GLY A 158 3.73 13.86 10.04
CA GLY A 158 4.42 12.60 10.29
C GLY A 158 4.72 12.46 11.78
N ILE A 159 4.38 11.33 12.36
CA ILE A 159 4.61 11.04 13.77
C ILE A 159 5.69 9.98 13.96
N ASN A 160 6.36 10.03 15.10
CA ASN A 160 7.14 8.91 15.57
C ASN A 160 6.19 7.80 16.07
N PRO A 161 6.15 6.61 15.42
CA PRO A 161 5.22 5.53 15.80
C PRO A 161 5.44 5.02 17.22
N TYR A 162 6.62 5.25 17.79
CA TYR A 162 6.99 4.82 19.15
C TYR A 162 6.72 5.87 20.23
N SER A 163 6.23 7.07 19.86
CA SER A 163 5.82 8.13 20.80
C SER A 163 4.35 7.98 21.19
N PRO A 164 4.02 7.61 22.45
CA PRO A 164 2.62 7.46 22.87
C PRO A 164 1.82 8.75 22.73
N SER A 165 2.43 9.89 23.06
CA SER A 165 1.75 11.20 22.98
C SER A 165 1.42 11.60 21.54
N GLU A 166 2.33 11.34 20.58
CA GLU A 166 2.09 11.63 19.17
C GLU A 166 1.02 10.70 18.58
N ARG A 167 0.99 9.43 18.99
CA ARG A 167 -0.06 8.47 18.59
C ARG A 167 -1.43 8.92 19.08
N THR A 168 -1.57 9.26 20.38
CA THR A 168 -2.82 9.73 20.93
C THR A 168 -3.31 11.01 20.25
N ALA A 169 -2.41 11.95 19.98
CA ALA A 169 -2.76 13.17 19.25
C ALA A 169 -3.24 12.88 17.81
N LEU A 170 -2.55 11.98 17.09
CA LEU A 170 -2.94 11.59 15.73
C LEU A 170 -4.29 10.85 15.73
N GLU A 171 -4.55 9.98 16.69
CA GLU A 171 -5.82 9.26 16.85
C GLU A 171 -7.00 10.23 17.05
N ALA A 172 -6.81 11.24 17.89
CA ALA A 172 -7.82 12.28 18.11
C ALA A 172 -8.12 13.04 16.80
N LEU A 173 -7.09 13.41 16.03
CA LEU A 173 -7.25 14.08 14.73
C LEU A 173 -7.93 13.15 13.70
N ALA A 174 -7.53 11.89 13.61
CA ALA A 174 -8.12 10.92 12.70
C ALA A 174 -9.62 10.71 12.98
N THR A 175 -9.98 10.62 14.26
CA THR A 175 -11.38 10.49 14.69
C THR A 175 -12.19 11.74 14.33
N ALA A 176 -11.68 12.93 14.62
CA ALA A 176 -12.32 14.20 14.29
C ALA A 176 -12.45 14.41 12.79
N ALA A 177 -11.49 13.94 12.02
CA ALA A 177 -11.51 14.02 10.56
C ALA A 177 -12.68 13.26 9.94
N ARG A 178 -13.28 12.29 10.59
CA ARG A 178 -14.34 11.42 10.04
C ARG A 178 -13.99 10.91 8.64
N ALA A 179 -12.73 10.56 8.46
CA ALA A 179 -12.14 10.14 7.19
C ALA A 179 -11.54 8.76 7.33
N GLU A 180 -11.45 8.03 6.24
CA GLU A 180 -10.74 6.76 6.24
C GLU A 180 -9.23 7.00 6.42
N PRO A 181 -8.60 6.41 7.45
CA PRO A 181 -7.15 6.52 7.61
C PRO A 181 -6.44 5.63 6.59
N VAL A 182 -5.52 6.23 5.84
CA VAL A 182 -4.71 5.56 4.81
C VAL A 182 -3.25 5.62 5.21
N LEU A 183 -2.62 4.47 5.37
CA LEU A 183 -1.21 4.40 5.71
C LEU A 183 -0.34 4.68 4.49
N VAL A 184 0.68 5.53 4.65
CA VAL A 184 1.71 5.75 3.63
C VAL A 184 3.03 5.17 4.12
N LEU A 185 3.58 4.24 3.34
CA LEU A 185 4.85 3.57 3.58
C LEU A 185 5.84 3.86 2.46
N ALA A 186 7.09 4.10 2.82
CA ALA A 186 8.16 4.15 1.84
C ALA A 186 8.67 2.74 1.55
N ALA A 187 8.85 2.39 0.28
CA ALA A 187 9.55 1.17 -0.09
C ALA A 187 11.02 1.23 0.38
N GLY A 188 11.62 0.07 0.58
CA GLY A 188 12.98 -0.08 1.13
C GLY A 188 12.97 -0.16 2.66
N GLY A 189 14.12 -0.40 3.23
CA GLY A 189 14.25 -0.64 4.66
C GLY A 189 14.11 -2.11 5.07
N ASP A 190 14.16 -2.34 6.37
CA ASP A 190 14.02 -3.68 6.94
C ASP A 190 12.55 -4.12 6.97
N PRO A 191 12.22 -5.37 6.59
CA PRO A 191 10.86 -5.88 6.65
C PRO A 191 10.24 -5.88 8.06
N ALA A 192 11.00 -6.23 9.10
CA ALA A 192 10.48 -6.29 10.46
C ALA A 192 10.16 -4.88 10.99
N ASP A 193 11.07 -3.91 10.82
CA ASP A 193 10.85 -2.51 11.21
C ASP A 193 9.63 -1.91 10.48
N THR A 194 9.44 -2.28 9.21
CA THR A 194 8.30 -1.79 8.42
C THR A 194 6.99 -2.36 8.94
N VAL A 195 6.96 -3.64 9.32
CA VAL A 195 5.79 -4.29 9.92
C VAL A 195 5.47 -3.69 11.28
N GLU A 196 6.47 -3.48 12.16
CA GLU A 196 6.27 -2.84 13.46
C GLU A 196 5.67 -1.44 13.32
N THR A 197 6.24 -0.64 12.41
CA THR A 197 5.70 0.68 12.09
C THR A 197 4.26 0.59 11.58
N ALA A 198 3.98 -0.30 10.63
CA ALA A 198 2.65 -0.45 10.05
C ALA A 198 1.62 -0.93 11.07
N HIS A 199 2.03 -1.76 12.06
CA HIS A 199 1.16 -2.24 13.13
C HIS A 199 0.58 -1.09 13.94
N VAL A 200 1.39 -0.10 14.29
CA VAL A 200 0.94 1.10 15.03
C VAL A 200 -0.17 1.84 14.27
N PHE A 201 -0.02 2.00 12.95
CA PHE A 201 -1.01 2.69 12.13
C PHE A 201 -2.23 1.83 11.80
N ARG A 202 -2.09 0.50 11.76
CA ARG A 202 -3.23 -0.42 11.68
C ARG A 202 -4.15 -0.25 12.88
N ASP A 203 -3.60 -0.07 14.07
CA ASP A 203 -4.37 0.15 15.31
C ASP A 203 -5.16 1.47 15.28
N LEU A 204 -4.72 2.45 14.46
CA LEU A 204 -5.48 3.67 14.14
C LEU A 204 -6.63 3.43 13.13
N GLY A 205 -6.85 2.19 12.70
CA GLY A 205 -7.91 1.82 11.77
C GLY A 205 -7.51 1.77 10.30
N CYS A 206 -6.21 1.88 9.95
CA CYS A 206 -5.77 1.74 8.57
C CYS A 206 -6.04 0.34 8.05
N GLN A 207 -6.82 0.23 6.99
CA GLN A 207 -7.13 -1.05 6.32
C GLN A 207 -6.41 -1.23 4.99
N ARG A 208 -5.78 -0.18 4.48
CA ARG A 208 -4.99 -0.19 3.25
C ARG A 208 -3.83 0.79 3.32
N PHE A 209 -2.86 0.58 2.46
CA PHE A 209 -1.65 1.40 2.44
C PHE A 209 -1.18 1.72 1.03
N ILE A 210 -0.55 2.89 0.92
CA ILE A 210 0.12 3.39 -0.27
C ILE A 210 1.62 3.18 -0.13
N VAL A 211 2.26 2.77 -1.21
CA VAL A 211 3.71 2.58 -1.29
C VAL A 211 4.34 3.73 -2.07
N THR A 212 5.31 4.40 -1.49
CA THR A 212 6.09 5.46 -2.13
C THR A 212 7.50 5.01 -2.50
N ARG A 213 8.25 5.84 -3.25
CA ARG A 213 9.65 5.62 -3.64
C ARG A 213 9.87 4.43 -4.57
N LEU A 214 8.88 4.02 -5.34
CA LEU A 214 8.99 2.89 -6.26
C LEU A 214 9.95 3.13 -7.45
N ASP A 215 10.36 4.38 -7.66
CA ASP A 215 11.32 4.81 -8.68
C ASP A 215 12.78 4.67 -8.25
N ILE A 216 13.04 4.76 -6.96
CA ILE A 216 14.41 4.73 -6.41
C ILE A 216 14.71 3.49 -5.58
N VAL A 217 13.72 2.64 -5.32
CA VAL A 217 13.86 1.41 -4.55
C VAL A 217 13.57 0.21 -5.41
N GLN A 218 14.54 -0.70 -5.46
CA GLN A 218 14.42 -1.93 -6.24
C GLN A 218 13.90 -3.13 -5.43
N ARG A 219 13.93 -3.04 -4.09
CA ARG A 219 13.56 -4.15 -3.21
C ARG A 219 12.24 -3.86 -2.52
N LEU A 220 11.27 -4.74 -2.70
CA LEU A 220 9.92 -4.60 -2.16
C LEU A 220 9.65 -5.48 -0.93
N GLY A 221 10.66 -6.19 -0.42
CA GLY A 221 10.48 -7.11 0.71
C GLY A 221 9.88 -6.45 1.94
N SER A 222 10.26 -5.20 2.24
CA SER A 222 9.72 -4.45 3.37
C SER A 222 8.21 -4.24 3.27
N VAL A 223 7.73 -3.84 2.09
CA VAL A 223 6.29 -3.58 1.89
C VAL A 223 5.50 -4.87 1.64
N MET A 224 6.15 -5.92 1.13
CA MET A 224 5.53 -7.24 0.99
C MET A 224 5.27 -7.92 2.35
N ALA A 225 6.11 -7.66 3.36
CA ALA A 225 5.94 -8.21 4.69
C ALA A 225 4.69 -7.66 5.42
N VAL A 226 4.26 -6.45 5.08
CA VAL A 226 3.15 -5.77 5.77
C VAL A 226 1.80 -6.48 5.60
N PRO A 227 1.29 -6.77 4.39
CA PRO A 227 0.03 -7.48 4.23
C PRO A 227 0.10 -8.94 4.72
N GLU A 228 1.26 -9.59 4.66
CA GLU A 228 1.47 -10.93 5.22
C GLU A 228 1.29 -10.93 6.74
N ALA A 229 1.81 -9.93 7.43
CA ALA A 229 1.75 -9.86 8.89
C ALA A 229 0.43 -9.27 9.41
N LEU A 230 -0.15 -8.31 8.73
CA LEU A 230 -1.23 -7.47 9.25
C LEU A 230 -2.56 -7.59 8.51
N GLY A 231 -2.59 -8.21 7.34
CA GLY A 231 -3.80 -8.38 6.53
C GLY A 231 -4.37 -7.06 5.97
N ILE A 232 -3.58 -5.97 5.93
CA ILE A 232 -3.99 -4.71 5.30
C ILE A 232 -3.79 -4.75 3.79
N ALA A 233 -4.67 -4.08 3.05
CA ALA A 233 -4.68 -4.16 1.59
C ALA A 233 -3.64 -3.24 0.93
N PHE A 234 -3.08 -3.69 -0.19
CA PHE A 234 -2.39 -2.80 -1.11
C PHE A 234 -3.38 -1.82 -1.76
N ALA A 235 -3.02 -0.54 -1.81
CA ALA A 235 -3.78 0.48 -2.53
C ALA A 235 -3.02 0.94 -3.79
N GLU A 236 -2.30 2.05 -3.74
CA GLU A 236 -1.52 2.58 -4.85
C GLU A 236 -0.02 2.50 -4.60
N GLY A 237 0.73 2.36 -5.69
CA GLY A 237 2.16 2.57 -5.75
C GLY A 237 2.50 3.93 -6.34
N LEU A 238 3.50 4.62 -5.76
CA LEU A 238 3.89 5.95 -6.21
C LEU A 238 5.38 6.01 -6.54
N SER A 239 5.69 6.57 -7.70
CA SER A 239 7.04 6.90 -8.14
C SER A 239 7.25 8.41 -8.17
N ALA A 240 8.50 8.90 -7.97
CA ALA A 240 8.83 10.32 -7.91
C ALA A 240 8.92 10.99 -9.28
N THR A 241 7.95 10.77 -10.13
CA THR A 241 7.80 11.48 -11.39
C THR A 241 7.01 12.78 -11.21
N ALA A 242 6.80 13.53 -12.27
CA ALA A 242 6.01 14.76 -12.24
C ALA A 242 4.59 14.53 -11.68
N LEU A 243 3.98 15.59 -11.16
CA LEU A 243 2.57 15.57 -10.77
C LEU A 243 1.70 15.11 -11.95
N GLY A 244 0.73 14.25 -11.68
CA GLY A 244 -0.13 13.66 -12.71
C GLY A 244 0.43 12.41 -13.36
N GLN A 245 1.62 11.97 -12.98
CA GLN A 245 2.25 10.72 -13.42
C GLN A 245 2.74 9.91 -12.23
N GLY A 246 3.04 8.61 -12.47
CA GLY A 246 3.65 7.75 -11.47
C GLY A 246 2.74 7.35 -10.33
N VAL A 247 1.43 7.38 -10.53
CA VAL A 247 0.45 6.69 -9.69
C VAL A 247 0.09 5.38 -10.39
N GLU A 248 0.35 4.28 -9.73
CA GLU A 248 0.05 2.94 -10.17
C GLU A 248 -0.95 2.29 -9.23
N THR A 249 -2.07 1.86 -9.74
CA THR A 249 -3.00 1.05 -8.97
C THR A 249 -2.41 -0.34 -8.78
N PHE A 250 -2.22 -0.76 -7.53
CA PHE A 250 -1.77 -2.13 -7.28
C PHE A 250 -2.90 -3.11 -7.53
N THR A 251 -2.59 -4.08 -8.38
CA THR A 251 -3.32 -5.33 -8.59
C THR A 251 -2.35 -6.48 -8.41
N ALA A 252 -2.84 -7.70 -8.33
CA ALA A 252 -1.98 -8.87 -8.27
C ALA A 252 -1.06 -8.97 -9.49
N GLU A 253 -1.58 -8.59 -10.67
CA GLU A 253 -0.85 -8.61 -11.95
C GLU A 253 0.24 -7.53 -11.98
N SER A 254 -0.08 -6.29 -11.59
CA SER A 254 0.89 -5.20 -11.59
C SER A 254 2.02 -5.46 -10.59
N LEU A 255 1.67 -6.03 -9.42
CA LEU A 255 2.66 -6.41 -8.41
C LEU A 255 3.53 -7.59 -8.88
N ALA A 256 2.93 -8.63 -9.50
CA ALA A 256 3.68 -9.74 -10.08
C ALA A 256 4.67 -9.26 -11.15
N ALA A 257 4.20 -8.41 -12.08
CA ALA A 257 5.06 -7.84 -13.11
C ALA A 257 6.25 -7.09 -12.51
N ARG A 258 6.02 -6.31 -11.45
CA ARG A 258 7.08 -5.57 -10.75
C ARG A 258 8.08 -6.47 -10.02
N LEU A 259 7.62 -7.56 -9.41
CA LEU A 259 8.46 -8.54 -8.72
C LEU A 259 9.30 -9.40 -9.69
N LEU A 260 8.88 -9.52 -10.93
CA LEU A 260 9.57 -10.30 -11.97
C LEU A 260 10.44 -9.43 -12.92
N GLN A 261 10.37 -8.09 -12.81
CA GLN A 261 11.24 -7.22 -13.59
C GLN A 261 12.70 -7.55 -13.27
N SER A 262 13.44 -7.98 -14.28
CA SER A 262 14.89 -8.18 -14.19
C SER A 262 15.58 -6.85 -13.92
N ARG A 263 16.56 -6.88 -13.03
CA ARG A 263 17.38 -5.72 -12.62
C ARG A 263 18.50 -5.48 -13.58
#